data_0faa80913eceb29b6668037f0f1ab2bd
#
_entry.id   0faa80913eceb29b6668037f0f1ab2bd
#
_cell.length_a   1.000
_cell.length_b   1.000
_cell.length_c   1.000
_cell.angle_alpha   90.00
_cell.angle_beta   90.00
_cell.angle_gamma   90.00
#
_symmetry.space_group_name_H-M   'P 1'
#
loop_
_entity.id
_entity.type
_entity.pdbx_description
1 polymer ?
#
loop_
_entity_poly.entity_id
_entity_poly.type
_entity_poly.pdbx_seq_one_letter_code
_entity_poly.pdbx_strand_id
1 'polypeptide(L)'
;MHLALRLNLYRSATLDVPVDLVKAADELGYHSVWSAEAYGTDALSPLAYLAAFTRRIKLGTAIAQLAARPPATLAMHAMTIDALAGGGRVIIGIGVSGPQIVEGWYGQPWGHPTARLRDYVAIMRKVLDREAPVAYEGTEISLPYRGPGSSGQGKALRSILHAAAPIPLWLASGGPKNTELCGEVADGWLPMGFGSAGDLTPLEQGWKARGGRPADFEIFTGFSVQLTDDVAGTLDKMRPLTAMYVGGMGSATHNFHRDAMARRGFPAEAARIQELWLAGRKDEAVAAVPDEYLEENAFIGDEQRIRRRWASWSPPPLTTGLIVDVPGVEELRLAAALRDGS
;
A
#
# COMPACT_ATOMS: atom_id res chain seq x y z
N MET A 1 19.00 -4.09 -0.63
CA MET A 1 17.58 -3.73 -0.89
C MET A 1 16.68 -4.80 -0.27
N HIS A 2 15.62 -4.40 0.43
CA HIS A 2 14.68 -5.35 1.05
C HIS A 2 13.75 -5.99 0.03
N LEU A 3 13.35 -7.26 0.25
CA LEU A 3 12.21 -7.86 -0.43
C LEU A 3 11.03 -8.01 0.54
N ALA A 4 9.85 -7.81 0.03
CA ALA A 4 8.59 -8.00 0.75
C ALA A 4 7.59 -8.75 -0.12
N LEU A 5 6.71 -9.54 0.49
CA LEU A 5 5.70 -10.33 -0.20
C LEU A 5 4.34 -9.62 -0.18
N ARG A 6 3.66 -9.54 -1.32
CA ARG A 6 2.28 -9.02 -1.41
C ARG A 6 1.28 -10.17 -1.33
N LEU A 7 0.24 -9.96 -0.52
CA LEU A 7 -0.95 -10.83 -0.49
C LEU A 7 -2.13 -10.08 -1.12
N ASN A 8 -2.70 -10.67 -2.17
CA ASN A 8 -3.85 -10.08 -2.89
C ASN A 8 -5.20 -10.68 -2.43
N LEU A 9 -5.34 -11.02 -1.16
CA LEU A 9 -6.48 -11.76 -0.58
C LEU A 9 -7.83 -11.08 -0.82
N TYR A 10 -7.86 -9.75 -0.85
CA TYR A 10 -9.08 -8.95 -1.04
C TYR A 10 -9.69 -9.07 -2.44
N ARG A 11 -9.05 -9.76 -3.38
CA ARG A 11 -9.51 -9.95 -4.76
C ARG A 11 -10.26 -11.25 -4.99
N SER A 12 -10.29 -12.14 -3.99
CA SER A 12 -10.94 -13.44 -4.09
C SER A 12 -12.31 -13.45 -3.41
N ALA A 13 -13.22 -14.23 -3.97
CA ALA A 13 -14.52 -14.52 -3.34
C ALA A 13 -14.41 -15.48 -2.15
N THR A 14 -13.29 -16.22 -2.05
CA THR A 14 -12.98 -17.13 -0.95
C THR A 14 -11.65 -16.70 -0.32
N LEU A 15 -11.57 -16.81 1.01
CA LEU A 15 -10.34 -16.53 1.72
C LEU A 15 -9.50 -17.79 1.81
N ASP A 16 -8.36 -17.78 1.13
CA ASP A 16 -7.28 -18.75 1.26
C ASP A 16 -5.99 -17.98 1.61
N VAL A 17 -5.54 -18.12 2.85
CA VAL A 17 -4.31 -17.47 3.32
C VAL A 17 -3.12 -18.37 3.00
N PRO A 18 -2.18 -17.97 2.13
CA PRO A 18 -1.10 -18.82 1.65
C PRO A 18 0.01 -18.96 2.70
N VAL A 19 -0.27 -19.68 3.79
CA VAL A 19 0.62 -19.84 4.95
C VAL A 19 1.99 -20.37 4.53
N ASP A 20 2.04 -21.38 3.66
CA ASP A 20 3.31 -21.99 3.26
C ASP A 20 4.17 -21.06 2.40
N LEU A 21 3.55 -20.23 1.56
CA LEU A 21 4.26 -19.19 0.80
C LEU A 21 4.88 -18.14 1.76
N VAL A 22 4.12 -17.73 2.79
CA VAL A 22 4.61 -16.75 3.78
C VAL A 22 5.70 -17.35 4.67
N LYS A 23 5.61 -18.63 5.04
CA LYS A 23 6.69 -19.34 5.76
C LYS A 23 7.96 -19.41 4.92
N ALA A 24 7.83 -19.73 3.62
CA ALA A 24 8.97 -19.72 2.70
C ALA A 24 9.59 -18.31 2.60
N ALA A 25 8.78 -17.25 2.54
CA ALA A 25 9.28 -15.88 2.56
C ALA A 25 10.03 -15.55 3.86
N ASP A 26 9.53 -15.98 5.03
CA ASP A 26 10.19 -15.81 6.32
C ASP A 26 11.55 -16.53 6.36
N GLU A 27 11.62 -17.77 5.83
CA GLU A 27 12.85 -18.58 5.73
C GLU A 27 13.87 -17.97 4.76
N LEU A 28 13.43 -17.41 3.63
CA LEU A 28 14.26 -16.73 2.64
C LEU A 28 14.71 -15.31 3.06
N GLY A 29 14.34 -14.87 4.26
CA GLY A 29 14.74 -13.57 4.79
C GLY A 29 14.04 -12.37 4.11
N TYR A 30 12.80 -12.55 3.67
CA TYR A 30 11.98 -11.43 3.26
C TYR A 30 11.75 -10.48 4.45
N HIS A 31 11.80 -9.18 4.19
CA HIS A 31 11.64 -8.17 5.21
C HIS A 31 10.22 -8.16 5.79
N SER A 32 9.21 -8.28 4.92
CA SER A 32 7.81 -8.11 5.33
C SER A 32 6.84 -8.81 4.39
N VAL A 33 5.64 -9.12 4.91
CA VAL A 33 4.47 -9.56 4.13
C VAL A 33 3.37 -8.52 4.28
N TRP A 34 2.67 -8.20 3.18
CA TRP A 34 1.73 -7.10 3.10
C TRP A 34 0.33 -7.57 2.71
N SER A 35 -0.64 -7.28 3.56
CA SER A 35 -2.07 -7.47 3.32
C SER A 35 -2.74 -6.13 3.01
N ALA A 36 -3.80 -6.16 2.22
CA ALA A 36 -4.55 -4.98 1.83
C ALA A 36 -6.06 -5.20 2.00
N GLU A 37 -6.81 -4.12 1.99
CA GLU A 37 -8.27 -4.17 2.04
C GLU A 37 -8.91 -3.25 0.99
N ALA A 38 -10.08 -3.68 0.52
CA ALA A 38 -10.99 -2.87 -0.27
C ALA A 38 -12.43 -3.16 0.20
N TYR A 39 -13.19 -3.94 -0.55
CA TYR A 39 -14.52 -4.47 -0.22
C TYR A 39 -14.54 -6.01 -0.28
N GLY A 40 -13.40 -6.61 0.03
CA GLY A 40 -13.18 -8.06 0.19
C GLY A 40 -12.77 -8.38 1.62
N THR A 41 -11.61 -9.02 1.83
CA THR A 41 -11.05 -9.24 3.16
C THR A 41 -10.55 -7.92 3.77
N ASP A 42 -10.58 -7.82 5.12
CA ASP A 42 -9.87 -6.77 5.83
C ASP A 42 -8.34 -7.00 5.80
N ALA A 43 -7.57 -5.94 6.06
CA ALA A 43 -6.12 -6.03 5.98
C ALA A 43 -5.45 -6.63 7.22
N LEU A 44 -6.13 -6.72 8.37
CA LEU A 44 -5.53 -6.99 9.67
C LEU A 44 -5.70 -8.43 10.13
N SER A 45 -6.89 -9.03 9.88
CA SER A 45 -7.18 -10.40 10.28
C SER A 45 -6.22 -11.42 9.68
N PRO A 46 -5.87 -11.36 8.37
CA PRO A 46 -4.86 -12.25 7.80
C PRO A 46 -3.48 -12.09 8.44
N LEU A 47 -3.08 -10.88 8.84
CA LEU A 47 -1.80 -10.64 9.50
C LEU A 47 -1.79 -11.22 10.92
N ALA A 48 -2.88 -11.08 11.67
CA ALA A 48 -3.03 -11.71 12.98
C ALA A 48 -2.94 -13.24 12.89
N TYR A 49 -3.56 -13.84 11.87
CA TYR A 49 -3.46 -15.28 11.60
C TYR A 49 -2.02 -15.70 11.26
N LEU A 50 -1.34 -14.97 10.38
CA LEU A 50 0.03 -15.24 9.95
C LEU A 50 1.07 -15.05 11.07
N ALA A 51 0.78 -14.23 12.07
CA ALA A 51 1.62 -14.04 13.23
C ALA A 51 1.97 -15.37 13.94
N ALA A 52 1.01 -16.32 13.96
CA ALA A 52 1.19 -17.63 14.57
C ALA A 52 2.14 -18.57 13.81
N PHE A 53 2.35 -18.33 12.52
CA PHE A 53 3.12 -19.21 11.63
C PHE A 53 4.48 -18.68 11.23
N THR A 54 4.80 -17.44 11.61
CA THR A 54 6.02 -16.72 11.21
C THR A 54 6.80 -16.23 12.43
N ARG A 55 8.12 -15.98 12.27
CA ARG A 55 8.99 -15.62 13.39
C ARG A 55 9.78 -14.33 13.19
N ARG A 56 10.17 -14.00 11.97
CA ARG A 56 11.07 -12.87 11.64
C ARG A 56 10.42 -11.85 10.71
N ILE A 57 9.69 -12.33 9.70
CA ILE A 57 9.07 -11.48 8.71
C ILE A 57 8.11 -10.48 9.37
N LYS A 58 8.21 -9.21 9.01
CA LYS A 58 7.29 -8.18 9.50
C LYS A 58 5.92 -8.32 8.84
N LEU A 59 4.88 -7.89 9.53
CA LEU A 59 3.49 -8.00 9.14
C LEU A 59 2.97 -6.59 8.84
N GLY A 60 2.72 -6.30 7.56
CA GLY A 60 2.39 -4.96 7.10
C GLY A 60 1.03 -4.85 6.43
N THR A 61 0.41 -3.67 6.53
CA THR A 61 -0.77 -3.33 5.72
C THR A 61 -0.38 -2.45 4.54
N ALA A 62 -0.77 -2.83 3.33
CA ALA A 62 -0.60 -2.03 2.12
C ALA A 62 -1.88 -1.99 1.28
N ILE A 63 -2.89 -1.36 1.76
CA ILE A 63 -3.00 -0.49 2.92
C ILE A 63 -4.20 -0.86 3.80
N ALA A 64 -4.21 -0.40 5.06
CA ALA A 64 -5.43 -0.25 5.83
C ALA A 64 -6.10 1.08 5.45
N GLN A 65 -7.40 1.03 5.15
CA GLN A 65 -8.14 2.24 4.77
C GLN A 65 -8.57 3.03 6.00
N LEU A 66 -8.26 4.32 6.03
CA LEU A 66 -8.57 5.16 7.17
C LEU A 66 -10.08 5.31 7.44
N ALA A 67 -10.92 5.18 6.40
CA ALA A 67 -12.37 5.25 6.54
C ALA A 67 -12.99 3.98 7.16
N ALA A 68 -12.27 2.85 7.13
CA ALA A 68 -12.77 1.57 7.62
C ALA A 68 -12.91 1.51 9.15
N ARG A 69 -12.12 2.29 9.88
CA ARG A 69 -12.13 2.26 11.36
C ARG A 69 -11.54 3.54 11.98
N PRO A 70 -11.96 3.89 13.22
CA PRO A 70 -11.34 5.00 13.96
C PRO A 70 -9.82 4.80 14.18
N PRO A 71 -9.01 5.88 14.26
CA PRO A 71 -7.56 5.79 14.44
C PRO A 71 -7.14 5.05 15.72
N ALA A 72 -7.86 5.25 16.81
CA ALA A 72 -7.60 4.52 18.05
C ALA A 72 -7.80 3.00 17.88
N THR A 73 -8.81 2.59 17.12
CA THR A 73 -9.05 1.16 16.82
C THR A 73 -7.92 0.58 15.97
N LEU A 74 -7.43 1.29 14.94
CA LEU A 74 -6.32 0.81 14.15
C LEU A 74 -5.03 0.68 14.97
N ALA A 75 -4.76 1.64 15.85
CA ALA A 75 -3.63 1.56 16.77
C ALA A 75 -3.75 0.37 17.74
N MET A 76 -4.97 0.08 18.26
CA MET A 76 -5.22 -1.11 19.09
C MET A 76 -4.98 -2.41 18.32
N HIS A 77 -5.46 -2.51 17.07
CA HIS A 77 -5.17 -3.65 16.20
C HIS A 77 -3.67 -3.84 15.98
N ALA A 78 -2.96 -2.76 15.68
CA ALA A 78 -1.51 -2.80 15.47
C ALA A 78 -0.77 -3.36 16.70
N MET A 79 -1.06 -2.84 17.89
CA MET A 79 -0.47 -3.32 19.15
C MET A 79 -0.86 -4.78 19.45
N THR A 80 -2.10 -5.17 19.16
CA THR A 80 -2.57 -6.54 19.39
C THR A 80 -1.84 -7.53 18.48
N ILE A 81 -1.74 -7.22 17.18
CA ILE A 81 -1.02 -8.07 16.22
C ILE A 81 0.47 -8.12 16.58
N ASP A 82 1.06 -6.99 16.98
CA ASP A 82 2.45 -6.93 17.39
C ASP A 82 2.73 -7.83 18.60
N ALA A 83 1.85 -7.80 19.59
CA ALA A 83 1.95 -8.68 20.77
C ALA A 83 1.80 -10.17 20.39
N LEU A 84 0.84 -10.52 19.51
CA LEU A 84 0.67 -11.88 18.98
C LEU A 84 1.89 -12.35 18.18
N ALA A 85 2.57 -11.42 17.50
CA ALA A 85 3.77 -11.69 16.71
C ALA A 85 5.06 -11.77 17.53
N GLY A 86 5.02 -11.52 18.84
CA GLY A 86 6.18 -11.52 19.71
C GLY A 86 6.88 -10.16 19.84
N GLY A 87 6.34 -9.10 19.27
CA GLY A 87 6.79 -7.71 19.36
C GLY A 87 7.77 -7.25 18.27
N GLY A 88 7.64 -5.99 17.85
CA GLY A 88 8.55 -5.34 16.90
C GLY A 88 8.39 -5.77 15.43
N ARG A 89 7.28 -6.43 15.08
CA ARG A 89 7.09 -7.00 13.73
C ARG A 89 5.96 -6.37 12.93
N VAL A 90 5.25 -5.39 13.44
CA VAL A 90 4.12 -4.78 12.73
C VAL A 90 4.52 -3.46 12.07
N ILE A 91 4.02 -3.25 10.85
CA ILE A 91 4.09 -1.98 10.10
C ILE A 91 2.68 -1.63 9.64
N ILE A 92 2.20 -0.42 9.95
CA ILE A 92 0.88 0.01 9.50
C ILE A 92 1.00 0.98 8.33
N GLY A 93 0.70 0.47 7.14
CA GLY A 93 0.52 1.29 5.95
C GLY A 93 -0.93 1.74 5.83
N ILE A 94 -1.15 3.05 5.68
CA ILE A 94 -2.45 3.71 5.70
C ILE A 94 -2.67 4.44 4.38
N GLY A 95 -3.91 4.47 3.89
CA GLY A 95 -4.27 5.24 2.71
C GLY A 95 -5.70 5.78 2.77
N VAL A 96 -5.95 6.82 1.98
CA VAL A 96 -7.24 7.53 1.96
C VAL A 96 -8.30 6.81 1.13
N SER A 97 -7.91 5.88 0.23
CA SER A 97 -8.81 5.27 -0.77
C SER A 97 -9.41 6.30 -1.73
N GLY A 98 -10.57 6.00 -2.32
CA GLY A 98 -11.33 6.89 -3.20
C GLY A 98 -12.73 7.18 -2.65
N PRO A 99 -13.38 8.25 -3.11
CA PRO A 99 -14.71 8.63 -2.62
C PRO A 99 -15.74 7.53 -2.82
N GLN A 100 -15.66 6.73 -3.89
CA GLN A 100 -16.57 5.61 -4.15
C GLN A 100 -16.54 4.56 -3.04
N ILE A 101 -15.39 4.32 -2.44
CA ILE A 101 -15.23 3.37 -1.33
C ILE A 101 -15.57 4.04 0.00
N VAL A 102 -15.06 5.26 0.23
CA VAL A 102 -15.28 5.97 1.49
C VAL A 102 -16.77 6.24 1.72
N GLU A 103 -17.46 6.76 0.72
CA GLU A 103 -18.88 7.09 0.81
C GLU A 103 -19.77 5.87 0.55
N GLY A 104 -19.45 5.09 -0.49
CA GLY A 104 -20.30 3.99 -0.97
C GLY A 104 -20.22 2.74 -0.12
N TRP A 105 -19.06 2.40 0.43
CA TRP A 105 -18.87 1.17 1.20
C TRP A 105 -18.82 1.43 2.71
N TYR A 106 -18.07 2.45 3.13
CA TYR A 106 -17.91 2.74 4.57
C TYR A 106 -18.94 3.76 5.10
N GLY A 107 -19.72 4.40 4.23
CA GLY A 107 -20.76 5.37 4.66
C GLY A 107 -20.17 6.58 5.37
N GLN A 108 -18.93 6.95 5.07
CA GLN A 108 -18.23 8.09 5.67
C GLN A 108 -18.19 9.26 4.68
N PRO A 109 -18.29 10.50 5.12
CA PRO A 109 -18.13 11.65 4.23
C PRO A 109 -16.72 11.68 3.65
N TRP A 110 -16.57 12.03 2.36
CA TRP A 110 -15.26 12.20 1.75
C TRP A 110 -14.47 13.33 2.43
N GLY A 111 -15.06 14.49 2.65
CA GLY A 111 -14.46 15.61 3.38
C GLY A 111 -13.12 16.08 2.81
N HIS A 112 -12.17 16.36 3.70
CA HIS A 112 -10.82 16.79 3.35
C HIS A 112 -9.81 15.65 3.62
N PRO A 113 -9.56 14.73 2.67
CA PRO A 113 -8.83 13.50 2.92
C PRO A 113 -7.40 13.71 3.41
N THR A 114 -6.69 14.75 2.96
CA THR A 114 -5.33 15.07 3.43
C THR A 114 -5.33 15.54 4.89
N ALA A 115 -6.29 16.39 5.27
CA ALA A 115 -6.43 16.83 6.67
C ALA A 115 -6.83 15.65 7.57
N ARG A 116 -7.78 14.82 7.12
CA ARG A 116 -8.17 13.60 7.83
C ARG A 116 -7.01 12.65 8.03
N LEU A 117 -6.16 12.46 7.01
CA LEU A 117 -4.99 11.60 7.10
C LEU A 117 -3.98 12.14 8.13
N ARG A 118 -3.76 13.46 8.17
CA ARG A 118 -2.92 14.13 9.18
C ARG A 118 -3.44 13.89 10.60
N ASP A 119 -4.72 14.15 10.82
CA ASP A 119 -5.37 13.94 12.12
C ASP A 119 -5.29 12.47 12.55
N TYR A 120 -5.51 11.57 11.60
CA TYR A 120 -5.49 10.13 11.82
C TYR A 120 -4.11 9.65 12.31
N VAL A 121 -3.05 10.04 11.60
CA VAL A 121 -1.67 9.70 11.99
C VAL A 121 -1.31 10.29 13.34
N ALA A 122 -1.64 11.57 13.58
CA ALA A 122 -1.36 12.23 14.84
C ALA A 122 -2.05 11.53 16.04
N ILE A 123 -3.31 11.12 15.86
CA ILE A 123 -4.05 10.38 16.90
C ILE A 123 -3.42 8.99 17.10
N MET A 124 -3.09 8.27 16.03
CA MET A 124 -2.42 6.96 16.15
C MET A 124 -1.11 7.06 16.93
N ARG A 125 -0.25 8.05 16.63
CA ARG A 125 0.98 8.30 17.38
C ARG A 125 0.69 8.45 18.87
N LYS A 126 -0.24 9.33 19.24
CA LYS A 126 -0.63 9.54 20.64
C LYS A 126 -1.12 8.27 21.35
N VAL A 127 -1.84 7.39 20.61
CA VAL A 127 -2.30 6.11 21.17
C VAL A 127 -1.13 5.15 21.38
N LEU A 128 -0.21 5.07 20.41
CA LEU A 128 0.95 4.18 20.45
C LEU A 128 1.99 4.62 21.48
N ASP A 129 2.29 5.91 21.54
CA ASP A 129 3.30 6.50 22.45
C ASP A 129 2.85 6.48 23.93
N ARG A 130 1.54 6.53 24.17
CA ARG A 130 0.93 6.42 25.51
C ARG A 130 1.48 7.43 26.55
N GLU A 131 2.04 8.55 26.14
CA GLU A 131 2.58 9.57 27.06
C GLU A 131 1.50 10.14 27.99
N ALA A 132 0.30 10.38 27.44
CA ALA A 132 -0.86 10.94 28.15
C ALA A 132 -2.17 10.31 27.65
N PRO A 133 -3.30 10.51 28.37
CA PRO A 133 -4.62 10.27 27.81
C PRO A 133 -4.81 11.04 26.50
N VAL A 134 -5.34 10.36 25.48
CA VAL A 134 -5.41 10.90 24.11
C VAL A 134 -6.43 12.02 24.03
N ALA A 135 -5.92 13.23 23.82
CA ALA A 135 -6.70 14.41 23.44
C ALA A 135 -6.09 15.00 22.17
N TYR A 136 -6.93 15.33 21.21
CA TYR A 136 -6.54 15.90 19.91
C TYR A 136 -7.66 16.73 19.33
N GLU A 137 -7.35 17.95 18.90
CA GLU A 137 -8.26 18.82 18.16
C GLU A 137 -7.75 18.96 16.74
N GLY A 138 -8.39 18.24 15.82
CA GLY A 138 -8.04 18.22 14.41
C GLY A 138 -9.05 18.91 13.54
N THR A 139 -8.73 18.98 12.25
CA THR A 139 -9.65 19.56 11.25
C THR A 139 -10.81 18.62 10.96
N GLU A 140 -10.56 17.32 10.86
CA GLU A 140 -11.55 16.29 10.51
C GLU A 140 -11.86 15.37 11.67
N ILE A 141 -10.89 15.13 12.58
CA ILE A 141 -11.05 14.20 13.69
C ILE A 141 -10.61 14.87 15.00
N SER A 142 -11.50 14.91 15.97
CA SER A 142 -11.17 15.38 17.33
C SER A 142 -11.51 14.32 18.37
N LEU A 143 -10.66 14.18 19.37
CA LEU A 143 -10.84 13.29 20.53
C LEU A 143 -10.61 14.05 21.85
N PRO A 144 -11.50 13.96 22.86
CA PRO A 144 -12.83 13.34 22.80
C PRO A 144 -13.76 14.07 21.80
N TYR A 145 -14.71 13.33 21.22
CA TYR A 145 -15.68 13.91 20.30
C TYR A 145 -16.59 14.93 21.02
N ARG A 146 -16.75 16.12 20.42
CA ARG A 146 -17.56 17.22 20.95
C ARG A 146 -18.57 17.76 19.94
N GLY A 147 -18.70 17.13 18.77
CA GLY A 147 -19.58 17.56 17.70
C GLY A 147 -21.06 17.23 17.93
N PRO A 148 -21.89 17.40 16.87
CA PRO A 148 -23.32 17.11 16.92
C PRO A 148 -23.62 15.70 17.41
N GLY A 149 -24.58 15.53 18.33
CA GLY A 149 -24.92 14.25 18.95
C GLY A 149 -24.01 13.83 20.11
N SER A 150 -23.02 14.62 20.50
CA SER A 150 -22.20 14.33 21.69
C SER A 150 -23.06 14.41 22.96
N SER A 151 -22.91 13.41 23.85
CA SER A 151 -23.50 13.46 25.20
C SER A 151 -22.74 14.38 26.18
N GLY A 152 -21.57 14.90 25.77
CA GLY A 152 -20.66 15.66 26.62
C GLY A 152 -19.88 14.83 27.66
N GLN A 153 -20.13 13.51 27.75
CA GLN A 153 -19.47 12.63 28.74
C GLN A 153 -18.15 12.02 28.26
N GLY A 154 -17.80 12.24 26.99
CA GLY A 154 -16.53 11.78 26.44
C GLY A 154 -15.33 12.36 27.21
N LYS A 155 -14.39 11.51 27.56
CA LYS A 155 -13.12 11.90 28.22
C LYS A 155 -11.94 11.30 27.51
N ALA A 156 -10.78 11.95 27.65
CA ALA A 156 -9.53 11.42 27.13
C ALA A 156 -9.19 10.09 27.83
N LEU A 157 -8.82 9.07 27.03
CA LEU A 157 -8.45 7.74 27.51
C LEU A 157 -7.04 7.40 27.05
N ARG A 158 -6.39 6.47 27.72
CA ARG A 158 -5.07 5.95 27.36
C ARG A 158 -5.17 4.45 27.14
N SER A 159 -4.51 3.93 26.09
CA SER A 159 -4.45 2.49 25.84
C SER A 159 -3.91 1.74 27.05
N ILE A 160 -4.49 0.57 27.35
CA ILE A 160 -3.98 -0.33 28.40
C ILE A 160 -2.83 -1.18 27.86
N LEU A 161 -2.94 -1.68 26.63
CA LEU A 161 -1.90 -2.46 25.98
C LEU A 161 -0.71 -1.55 25.63
N HIS A 162 0.50 -2.08 25.76
CA HIS A 162 1.75 -1.44 25.36
C HIS A 162 2.29 -2.13 24.11
N ALA A 163 2.77 -1.36 23.16
CA ALA A 163 3.59 -1.89 22.09
C ALA A 163 4.97 -2.29 22.65
N ALA A 164 5.49 -3.43 22.21
CA ALA A 164 6.81 -3.90 22.64
C ALA A 164 7.96 -3.08 22.03
N ALA A 165 7.71 -2.47 20.86
CA ALA A 165 8.61 -1.58 20.14
C ALA A 165 7.80 -0.51 19.40
N PRO A 166 8.41 0.58 18.91
CA PRO A 166 7.75 1.54 18.04
C PRO A 166 7.14 0.84 16.81
N ILE A 167 5.87 1.13 16.54
CA ILE A 167 5.17 0.60 15.36
C ILE A 167 5.23 1.65 14.25
N PRO A 168 5.96 1.39 13.14
CA PRO A 168 6.07 2.32 12.05
C PRO A 168 4.72 2.58 11.36
N LEU A 169 4.45 3.85 11.06
CA LEU A 169 3.29 4.28 10.29
C LEU A 169 3.75 4.74 8.92
N TRP A 170 3.36 3.98 7.88
CA TRP A 170 3.67 4.29 6.50
C TRP A 170 2.46 4.86 5.79
N LEU A 171 2.68 5.75 4.83
CA LEU A 171 1.58 6.30 4.04
C LEU A 171 1.65 5.86 2.59
N ALA A 172 0.49 5.45 2.05
CA ALA A 172 0.33 5.26 0.62
C ALA A 172 -0.17 6.56 -0.01
N SER A 173 0.57 7.06 -0.98
CA SER A 173 0.21 8.27 -1.70
C SER A 173 0.69 8.24 -3.14
N GLY A 174 -0.02 8.96 -4.02
CA GLY A 174 0.32 9.14 -5.43
C GLY A 174 0.12 10.59 -5.90
N GLY A 175 -0.59 11.41 -5.14
CA GLY A 175 -0.76 12.82 -5.41
C GLY A 175 0.18 13.70 -4.56
N PRO A 176 0.59 14.88 -5.05
CA PRO A 176 1.65 15.68 -4.42
C PRO A 176 1.36 16.05 -2.97
N LYS A 177 0.14 16.49 -2.64
CA LYS A 177 -0.24 16.91 -1.27
C LYS A 177 -0.10 15.79 -0.24
N ASN A 178 -0.55 14.57 -0.58
CA ASN A 178 -0.43 13.43 0.35
C ASN A 178 0.99 12.89 0.38
N THR A 179 1.77 13.04 -0.68
CA THR A 179 3.19 12.67 -0.70
C THR A 179 4.03 13.64 0.13
N GLU A 180 3.73 14.93 0.09
CA GLU A 180 4.34 15.93 0.98
C GLU A 180 4.01 15.61 2.45
N LEU A 181 2.72 15.38 2.76
CA LEU A 181 2.31 14.94 4.10
C LEU A 181 3.02 13.66 4.54
N CYS A 182 3.22 12.70 3.63
CA CYS A 182 3.97 11.48 3.92
C CYS A 182 5.39 11.78 4.40
N GLY A 183 6.11 12.66 3.71
CA GLY A 183 7.44 13.11 4.14
C GLY A 183 7.45 13.78 5.52
N GLU A 184 6.38 14.54 5.82
CA GLU A 184 6.26 15.28 7.08
C GLU A 184 5.98 14.39 8.29
N VAL A 185 5.10 13.37 8.18
CA VAL A 185 4.55 12.68 9.35
C VAL A 185 4.81 11.17 9.40
N ALA A 186 5.21 10.54 8.28
CA ALA A 186 5.34 9.09 8.19
C ALA A 186 6.75 8.58 8.48
N ASP A 187 6.87 7.26 8.66
CA ASP A 187 8.13 6.53 8.79
C ASP A 187 8.50 5.80 7.50
N GLY A 188 7.61 5.79 6.51
CA GLY A 188 7.86 5.20 5.21
C GLY A 188 6.76 5.54 4.20
N TRP A 189 7.07 5.28 2.94
CA TRP A 189 6.21 5.59 1.80
C TRP A 189 5.91 4.37 0.94
N LEU A 190 4.64 4.18 0.64
CA LEU A 190 4.13 3.23 -0.35
C LEU A 190 3.63 4.02 -1.57
N PRO A 191 4.49 4.31 -2.55
CA PRO A 191 4.14 5.13 -3.69
C PRO A 191 3.12 4.44 -4.61
N MET A 192 2.12 5.19 -5.06
CA MET A 192 1.20 4.75 -6.10
C MET A 192 1.58 5.38 -7.43
N GLY A 193 1.91 4.55 -8.42
CA GLY A 193 2.33 5.01 -9.74
C GLY A 193 3.70 5.66 -9.76
N PHE A 194 4.58 5.30 -8.83
CA PHE A 194 5.96 5.69 -8.78
C PHE A 194 6.77 4.84 -9.77
N GLY A 195 7.16 5.41 -10.89
CA GLY A 195 7.99 4.78 -11.91
C GLY A 195 9.44 5.22 -11.82
N SER A 196 10.27 4.79 -12.77
CA SER A 196 11.71 5.09 -12.84
C SER A 196 12.04 6.61 -12.88
N ALA A 197 11.10 7.42 -13.33
CA ALA A 197 11.20 8.89 -13.36
C ALA A 197 10.35 9.56 -12.28
N GLY A 198 10.08 8.86 -11.17
CA GLY A 198 9.20 9.35 -10.10
C GLY A 198 9.67 10.69 -9.53
N ASP A 199 8.73 11.64 -9.40
CA ASP A 199 8.99 12.95 -8.79
C ASP A 199 9.01 12.82 -7.26
N LEU A 200 10.17 13.04 -6.67
CA LEU A 200 10.40 13.03 -5.22
C LEU A 200 10.21 14.40 -4.57
N THR A 201 10.05 15.47 -5.36
CA THR A 201 9.96 16.85 -4.84
C THR A 201 8.93 17.02 -3.73
N PRO A 202 7.69 16.49 -3.83
CA PRO A 202 6.74 16.62 -2.74
C PRO A 202 7.19 15.90 -1.45
N LEU A 203 7.81 14.73 -1.58
CA LEU A 203 8.32 13.98 -0.43
C LEU A 203 9.46 14.73 0.28
N GLU A 204 10.37 15.31 -0.52
CA GLU A 204 11.50 16.12 -0.02
C GLU A 204 11.02 17.40 0.67
N GLN A 205 9.95 18.03 0.15
CA GLN A 205 9.31 19.17 0.80
C GLN A 205 8.76 18.77 2.18
N GLY A 206 8.11 17.62 2.29
CA GLY A 206 7.63 17.09 3.56
C GLY A 206 8.78 16.79 4.53
N TRP A 207 9.87 16.19 4.08
CA TRP A 207 11.06 15.99 4.91
C TRP A 207 11.66 17.31 5.40
N LYS A 208 11.73 18.31 4.54
CA LYS A 208 12.22 19.65 4.91
C LYS A 208 11.33 20.27 5.98
N ALA A 209 10.01 20.16 5.86
CA ALA A 209 9.06 20.65 6.86
C ALA A 209 9.22 19.96 8.22
N ARG A 210 9.60 18.67 8.23
CA ARG A 210 9.87 17.85 9.42
C ARG A 210 11.25 18.14 10.05
N GLY A 211 12.15 18.83 9.36
CA GLY A 211 13.53 19.08 9.81
C GLY A 211 14.59 18.16 9.18
N GLY A 212 14.21 17.35 8.21
CA GLY A 212 15.10 16.48 7.43
C GLY A 212 14.51 15.08 7.21
N ARG A 213 15.13 14.31 6.30
CA ARG A 213 14.77 12.90 6.07
C ARG A 213 15.14 12.07 7.29
N PRO A 214 14.21 11.28 7.89
CA PRO A 214 14.58 10.29 8.90
C PRO A 214 15.57 9.26 8.33
N ALA A 215 16.54 8.85 9.13
CA ALA A 215 17.58 7.92 8.70
C ALA A 215 17.03 6.54 8.30
N ASP A 216 15.95 6.14 8.92
CA ASP A 216 15.25 4.87 8.75
C ASP A 216 13.99 4.98 7.87
N PHE A 217 13.82 6.09 7.15
CA PHE A 217 12.67 6.27 6.25
C PHE A 217 12.75 5.32 5.06
N GLU A 218 11.77 4.43 4.95
CA GLU A 218 11.72 3.40 3.92
C GLU A 218 10.75 3.76 2.78
N ILE A 219 11.13 3.36 1.56
CA ILE A 219 10.32 3.52 0.34
C ILE A 219 10.24 2.16 -0.35
N PHE A 220 9.02 1.57 -0.38
CA PHE A 220 8.81 0.27 -1.00
C PHE A 220 7.94 0.40 -2.23
N THR A 221 8.45 -0.03 -3.38
CA THR A 221 7.71 -0.06 -4.65
C THR A 221 7.30 -1.48 -5.01
N GLY A 222 6.28 -1.62 -5.85
CA GLY A 222 5.77 -2.93 -6.25
C GLY A 222 6.39 -3.44 -7.54
N PHE A 223 6.64 -4.75 -7.62
CA PHE A 223 6.94 -5.45 -8.86
C PHE A 223 6.33 -6.86 -8.81
N SER A 224 6.31 -7.55 -9.96
CA SER A 224 5.86 -8.94 -10.04
C SER A 224 6.89 -9.83 -10.73
N VAL A 225 6.93 -11.11 -10.32
CA VAL A 225 7.72 -12.14 -10.98
C VAL A 225 6.80 -13.29 -11.33
N GLN A 226 6.80 -13.71 -12.59
CA GLN A 226 6.02 -14.84 -13.06
C GLN A 226 6.80 -15.68 -14.06
N LEU A 227 7.07 -16.92 -13.70
CA LEU A 227 7.68 -17.92 -14.58
C LEU A 227 6.61 -18.44 -15.56
N THR A 228 6.92 -18.37 -16.85
CA THR A 228 6.03 -18.84 -17.92
C THR A 228 6.75 -18.89 -19.25
N ASP A 229 6.32 -19.82 -20.13
CA ASP A 229 6.71 -19.83 -21.54
C ASP A 229 5.75 -18.99 -22.40
N ASP A 230 4.58 -18.62 -21.86
CA ASP A 230 3.55 -17.80 -22.53
C ASP A 230 3.53 -16.37 -21.96
N VAL A 231 4.47 -15.56 -22.42
CA VAL A 231 4.55 -14.15 -22.02
C VAL A 231 3.34 -13.35 -22.51
N ALA A 232 2.97 -13.54 -23.79
CA ALA A 232 1.87 -12.79 -24.40
C ALA A 232 0.54 -13.07 -23.70
N GLY A 233 0.19 -14.35 -23.50
CA GLY A 233 -1.04 -14.72 -22.80
C GLY A 233 -1.05 -14.30 -21.32
N THR A 234 0.13 -14.14 -20.69
CA THR A 234 0.23 -13.59 -19.35
C THR A 234 -0.05 -12.10 -19.33
N LEU A 235 0.52 -11.33 -20.25
CA LEU A 235 0.22 -9.91 -20.41
C LEU A 235 -1.26 -9.68 -20.73
N ASP A 236 -1.86 -10.49 -21.60
CA ASP A 236 -3.28 -10.40 -21.93
C ASP A 236 -4.18 -10.58 -20.70
N LYS A 237 -3.81 -11.45 -19.75
CA LYS A 237 -4.53 -11.62 -18.46
C LYS A 237 -4.41 -10.39 -17.53
N MET A 238 -3.37 -9.58 -17.68
CA MET A 238 -3.16 -8.37 -16.87
C MET A 238 -3.93 -7.16 -17.44
N ARG A 239 -4.15 -7.09 -18.74
CA ARG A 239 -4.80 -5.95 -19.41
C ARG A 239 -6.17 -5.58 -18.87
N PRO A 240 -7.14 -6.53 -18.63
CA PRO A 240 -8.47 -6.18 -18.16
C PRO A 240 -8.47 -5.42 -16.83
N LEU A 241 -7.65 -5.86 -15.90
CA LEU A 241 -7.52 -5.20 -14.59
C LEU A 241 -6.91 -3.80 -14.74
N THR A 242 -5.87 -3.67 -15.54
CA THR A 242 -5.22 -2.38 -15.82
C THR A 242 -6.20 -1.42 -16.51
N ALA A 243 -6.92 -1.87 -17.54
CA ALA A 243 -7.92 -1.07 -18.25
C ALA A 243 -9.05 -0.62 -17.30
N MET A 244 -9.49 -1.48 -16.38
CA MET A 244 -10.49 -1.14 -15.36
C MET A 244 -9.98 -0.05 -14.43
N TYR A 245 -8.75 -0.14 -13.94
CA TYR A 245 -8.18 0.88 -13.06
C TYR A 245 -7.99 2.21 -13.79
N VAL A 246 -7.38 2.19 -14.98
CA VAL A 246 -7.08 3.40 -15.76
C VAL A 246 -8.36 4.02 -16.34
N GLY A 247 -9.31 3.21 -16.80
CA GLY A 247 -10.54 3.67 -17.44
C GLY A 247 -11.69 3.91 -16.47
N GLY A 248 -11.85 3.07 -15.44
CA GLY A 248 -13.07 2.97 -14.64
C GLY A 248 -12.97 3.38 -13.18
N MET A 249 -11.76 3.42 -12.59
CA MET A 249 -11.60 3.75 -11.17
C MET A 249 -11.44 5.26 -10.94
N GLY A 250 -12.53 5.99 -11.16
CA GLY A 250 -12.59 7.44 -11.00
C GLY A 250 -13.70 8.08 -11.83
N SER A 251 -13.76 9.40 -11.83
CA SER A 251 -14.63 10.17 -12.72
C SER A 251 -13.87 10.56 -13.99
N ALA A 252 -14.60 11.12 -14.98
CA ALA A 252 -14.00 11.66 -16.19
C ALA A 252 -12.91 12.73 -15.91
N THR A 253 -13.07 13.47 -14.82
CA THR A 253 -12.17 14.57 -14.43
C THR A 253 -11.16 14.22 -13.33
N HIS A 254 -11.40 13.15 -12.56
CA HIS A 254 -10.56 12.75 -11.44
C HIS A 254 -10.34 11.24 -11.45
N ASN A 255 -9.21 10.81 -12.00
CA ASN A 255 -8.81 9.42 -12.06
C ASN A 255 -7.33 9.28 -11.74
N PHE A 256 -7.02 8.89 -10.51
CA PHE A 256 -5.64 8.74 -10.03
C PHE A 256 -4.82 7.72 -10.83
N HIS A 257 -5.45 6.64 -11.32
CA HIS A 257 -4.75 5.59 -12.08
C HIS A 257 -4.41 6.05 -13.49
N ARG A 258 -5.33 6.77 -14.16
CA ARG A 258 -5.06 7.42 -15.45
C ARG A 258 -3.91 8.40 -15.31
N ASP A 259 -3.98 9.27 -14.32
CA ASP A 259 -2.97 10.30 -14.10
C ASP A 259 -1.60 9.68 -13.71
N ALA A 260 -1.61 8.55 -13.00
CA ALA A 260 -0.39 7.79 -12.69
C ALA A 260 0.22 7.18 -13.95
N MET A 261 -0.57 6.58 -14.83
CA MET A 261 -0.11 6.05 -16.11
C MET A 261 0.46 7.15 -17.01
N ALA A 262 -0.22 8.30 -17.07
CA ALA A 262 0.24 9.46 -17.85
C ALA A 262 1.60 9.99 -17.35
N ARG A 263 1.81 10.07 -16.02
CA ARG A 263 3.10 10.49 -15.43
C ARG A 263 4.24 9.50 -15.69
N ARG A 264 3.92 8.24 -15.96
CA ARG A 264 4.89 7.19 -16.32
C ARG A 264 5.24 7.18 -17.81
N GLY A 265 4.83 8.18 -18.59
CA GLY A 265 5.19 8.34 -19.99
C GLY A 265 4.15 7.83 -20.99
N PHE A 266 2.95 7.45 -20.53
CA PHE A 266 1.86 6.93 -21.36
C PHE A 266 0.61 7.84 -21.36
N PRO A 267 0.72 9.16 -21.61
CA PRO A 267 -0.42 10.08 -21.49
C PRO A 267 -1.49 9.85 -22.56
N ALA A 268 -1.09 9.51 -23.79
CA ALA A 268 -2.01 9.26 -24.90
C ALA A 268 -2.81 7.98 -24.70
N GLU A 269 -2.14 6.90 -24.30
CA GLU A 269 -2.73 5.60 -24.00
C GLU A 269 -3.68 5.68 -22.81
N ALA A 270 -3.28 6.36 -21.75
CA ALA A 270 -4.10 6.57 -20.56
C ALA A 270 -5.41 7.32 -20.88
N ALA A 271 -5.33 8.37 -21.70
CA ALA A 271 -6.50 9.10 -22.19
C ALA A 271 -7.39 8.22 -23.07
N ARG A 272 -6.80 7.45 -23.98
CA ARG A 272 -7.52 6.55 -24.88
C ARG A 272 -8.24 5.43 -24.16
N ILE A 273 -7.59 4.80 -23.18
CA ILE A 273 -8.19 3.75 -22.34
C ILE A 273 -9.41 4.32 -21.59
N GLN A 274 -9.30 5.50 -20.99
CA GLN A 274 -10.41 6.11 -20.29
C GLN A 274 -11.57 6.49 -21.21
N GLU A 275 -11.28 7.08 -22.37
CA GLU A 275 -12.29 7.42 -23.38
C GLU A 275 -13.10 6.19 -23.79
N LEU A 276 -12.41 5.10 -24.17
CA LEU A 276 -13.03 3.85 -24.59
C LEU A 276 -13.85 3.22 -23.47
N TRP A 277 -13.31 3.22 -22.24
CA TRP A 277 -14.01 2.66 -21.10
C TRP A 277 -15.31 3.39 -20.78
N LEU A 278 -15.28 4.72 -20.75
CA LEU A 278 -16.45 5.55 -20.50
C LEU A 278 -17.50 5.47 -21.62
N ALA A 279 -17.07 5.23 -22.85
CA ALA A 279 -17.94 4.95 -23.99
C ALA A 279 -18.54 3.53 -23.98
N GLY A 280 -18.24 2.69 -22.96
CA GLY A 280 -18.69 1.30 -22.87
C GLY A 280 -17.94 0.32 -23.77
N ARG A 281 -16.92 0.77 -24.51
CA ARG A 281 -16.08 -0.03 -25.44
C ARG A 281 -14.96 -0.73 -24.66
N LYS A 282 -15.33 -1.59 -23.71
CA LYS A 282 -14.40 -2.15 -22.72
C LYS A 282 -13.33 -3.05 -23.35
N ASP A 283 -13.68 -3.85 -24.33
CA ASP A 283 -12.73 -4.75 -25.01
C ASP A 283 -11.65 -3.95 -25.76
N GLU A 284 -12.03 -2.82 -26.36
CA GLU A 284 -11.07 -1.94 -27.03
C GLU A 284 -10.21 -1.16 -26.01
N ALA A 285 -10.77 -0.81 -24.85
CA ALA A 285 -9.98 -0.24 -23.75
C ALA A 285 -8.95 -1.24 -23.22
N VAL A 286 -9.29 -2.51 -23.12
CA VAL A 286 -8.37 -3.61 -22.77
C VAL A 286 -7.26 -3.74 -23.80
N ALA A 287 -7.61 -3.77 -25.09
CA ALA A 287 -6.63 -3.86 -26.18
C ALA A 287 -5.71 -2.63 -26.29
N ALA A 288 -6.13 -1.48 -25.77
CA ALA A 288 -5.34 -0.24 -25.78
C ALA A 288 -4.26 -0.18 -24.69
N VAL A 289 -4.20 -1.16 -23.77
CA VAL A 289 -3.15 -1.20 -22.72
C VAL A 289 -1.84 -1.69 -23.36
N PRO A 290 -0.75 -0.88 -23.36
CA PRO A 290 0.51 -1.29 -24.00
C PRO A 290 1.29 -2.31 -23.16
N ASP A 291 2.00 -3.20 -23.83
CA ASP A 291 2.88 -4.20 -23.19
C ASP A 291 3.96 -3.53 -22.37
N GLU A 292 4.57 -2.50 -22.87
CA GLU A 292 5.65 -1.76 -22.24
C GLU A 292 5.23 -1.22 -20.87
N TYR A 293 3.98 -0.75 -20.75
CA TYR A 293 3.44 -0.29 -19.46
C TYR A 293 3.27 -1.45 -18.47
N LEU A 294 2.78 -2.60 -18.92
CA LEU A 294 2.61 -3.78 -18.08
C LEU A 294 3.96 -4.35 -17.65
N GLU A 295 4.91 -4.37 -18.55
CA GLU A 295 6.25 -4.93 -18.32
C GLU A 295 7.18 -4.01 -17.51
N GLU A 296 6.86 -2.74 -17.30
CA GLU A 296 7.74 -1.81 -16.59
C GLU A 296 8.17 -2.35 -15.21
N ASN A 297 7.24 -2.98 -14.49
CA ASN A 297 7.47 -3.57 -13.17
C ASN A 297 7.04 -5.05 -13.10
N ALA A 298 6.94 -5.74 -14.25
CA ALA A 298 6.59 -7.15 -14.31
C ALA A 298 7.69 -7.95 -15.03
N PHE A 299 8.30 -8.87 -14.29
CA PHE A 299 9.32 -9.78 -14.78
C PHE A 299 8.66 -11.10 -15.15
N ILE A 300 8.29 -11.23 -16.43
CA ILE A 300 7.50 -12.34 -16.97
C ILE A 300 8.35 -13.10 -18.00
N GLY A 301 8.32 -14.43 -17.96
CA GLY A 301 8.99 -15.29 -18.93
C GLY A 301 9.71 -16.47 -18.29
N ASP A 302 10.59 -17.09 -19.05
CA ASP A 302 11.54 -18.05 -18.50
C ASP A 302 12.56 -17.37 -17.57
N GLU A 303 13.25 -18.13 -16.76
CA GLU A 303 14.22 -17.61 -15.80
C GLU A 303 15.31 -16.78 -16.49
N GLN A 304 15.78 -17.20 -17.68
CA GLN A 304 16.82 -16.49 -18.41
C GLN A 304 16.34 -15.09 -18.88
N ARG A 305 15.11 -14.99 -19.37
CA ARG A 305 14.50 -13.70 -19.74
C ARG A 305 14.35 -12.79 -18.53
N ILE A 306 13.86 -13.33 -17.42
CA ILE A 306 13.69 -12.58 -16.16
C ILE A 306 15.04 -12.05 -15.69
N ARG A 307 16.08 -12.87 -15.64
CA ARG A 307 17.43 -12.45 -15.22
C ARG A 307 18.03 -11.40 -16.14
N ARG A 308 17.89 -11.52 -17.47
CA ARG A 308 18.35 -10.48 -18.41
C ARG A 308 17.66 -9.13 -18.16
N ARG A 309 16.34 -9.15 -17.97
CA ARG A 309 15.56 -7.91 -17.70
C ARG A 309 15.91 -7.31 -16.34
N TRP A 310 16.08 -8.15 -15.33
CA TRP A 310 16.51 -7.70 -14.00
C TRP A 310 17.87 -6.99 -14.05
N ALA A 311 18.84 -7.54 -14.78
CA ALA A 311 20.18 -6.99 -14.90
C ALA A 311 20.19 -5.58 -15.56
N SER A 312 19.22 -5.28 -16.41
CA SER A 312 19.07 -3.96 -17.06
C SER A 312 18.09 -3.02 -16.35
N TRP A 313 17.35 -3.51 -15.35
CA TRP A 313 16.36 -2.75 -14.62
C TRP A 313 16.97 -2.07 -13.40
N SER A 314 16.47 -0.87 -13.12
CA SER A 314 16.80 -0.14 -11.90
C SER A 314 15.52 0.28 -11.20
N PRO A 315 15.42 0.09 -9.88
CA PRO A 315 14.28 0.59 -9.13
C PRO A 315 14.25 2.12 -9.16
N PRO A 316 13.09 2.72 -8.93
CA PRO A 316 12.98 4.16 -8.78
C PRO A 316 13.95 4.72 -7.72
N PRO A 317 14.36 5.99 -7.83
CA PRO A 317 15.32 6.60 -6.89
C PRO A 317 14.88 6.46 -5.44
N LEU A 318 15.84 6.30 -4.54
CA LEU A 318 15.65 6.15 -3.08
C LEU A 318 14.82 4.93 -2.64
N THR A 319 14.46 4.00 -3.55
CA THR A 319 13.80 2.75 -3.18
C THR A 319 14.67 1.94 -2.22
N THR A 320 14.13 1.61 -1.05
CA THR A 320 14.80 0.79 -0.04
C THR A 320 14.32 -0.67 -0.08
N GLY A 321 13.13 -0.92 -0.63
CA GLY A 321 12.56 -2.26 -0.74
C GLY A 321 11.57 -2.43 -1.88
N LEU A 322 11.36 -3.68 -2.24
CA LEU A 322 10.47 -4.11 -3.32
C LEU A 322 9.40 -5.05 -2.77
N ILE A 323 8.14 -4.71 -3.01
CA ILE A 323 6.98 -5.56 -2.67
C ILE A 323 6.70 -6.44 -3.88
N VAL A 324 7.03 -7.72 -3.78
CA VAL A 324 6.88 -8.66 -4.87
C VAL A 324 5.49 -9.31 -4.86
N ASP A 325 4.91 -9.41 -6.05
CA ASP A 325 3.72 -10.20 -6.35
C ASP A 325 4.17 -11.46 -7.09
N VAL A 326 3.92 -12.63 -6.51
CA VAL A 326 4.33 -13.92 -7.06
C VAL A 326 3.21 -14.94 -6.94
N PRO A 327 3.03 -15.84 -7.93
CA PRO A 327 2.03 -16.89 -7.86
C PRO A 327 2.43 -18.05 -6.92
N GLY A 328 3.72 -18.25 -6.66
CA GLY A 328 4.20 -19.42 -5.91
C GLY A 328 5.59 -19.29 -5.28
N VAL A 329 6.02 -20.38 -4.67
CA VAL A 329 7.30 -20.45 -3.96
C VAL A 329 8.50 -20.44 -4.92
N GLU A 330 8.33 -20.90 -6.16
CA GLU A 330 9.39 -20.91 -7.16
C GLU A 330 9.78 -19.49 -7.54
N GLU A 331 8.82 -18.65 -7.89
CA GLU A 331 9.04 -17.24 -8.20
C GLU A 331 9.51 -16.45 -6.97
N LEU A 332 9.06 -16.85 -5.78
CA LEU A 332 9.53 -16.24 -4.54
C LEU A 332 11.05 -16.50 -4.36
N ARG A 333 11.51 -17.71 -4.62
CA ARG A 333 12.94 -18.08 -4.59
C ARG A 333 13.73 -17.35 -5.67
N LEU A 334 13.19 -17.28 -6.88
CA LEU A 334 13.81 -16.54 -7.97
C LEU A 334 13.99 -15.07 -7.61
N ALA A 335 12.96 -14.41 -7.07
CA ALA A 335 13.07 -13.03 -6.62
C ALA A 335 14.16 -12.83 -5.55
N ALA A 336 14.30 -13.77 -4.61
CA ALA A 336 15.37 -13.75 -3.62
C ALA A 336 16.76 -13.91 -4.29
N ALA A 337 16.91 -14.84 -5.22
CA ALA A 337 18.13 -15.04 -5.98
C ALA A 337 18.52 -13.80 -6.81
N LEU A 338 17.56 -13.16 -7.45
CA LEU A 338 17.77 -11.90 -8.20
C LEU A 338 18.29 -10.78 -7.30
N ARG A 339 17.73 -10.63 -6.09
CA ARG A 339 18.22 -9.66 -5.09
C ARG A 339 19.67 -9.91 -4.70
N ASP A 340 20.03 -11.17 -4.48
CA ASP A 340 21.33 -11.59 -3.95
C ASP A 340 22.42 -11.72 -5.05
N GLY A 341 22.04 -11.55 -6.33
CA GLY A 341 22.97 -11.63 -7.46
C GLY A 341 23.42 -13.06 -7.80
N SER A 342 22.62 -14.06 -7.44
CA SER A 342 22.89 -15.49 -7.60
C SER A 342 22.01 -16.16 -8.67
#